data_be3e1e3fd7bbe1999e4fed3ddf6b503e
#
_entry.id   be3e1e3fd7bbe1999e4fed3ddf6b503e
#
_cell.length_a   1.000
_cell.length_b   1.000
_cell.length_c   1.000
_cell.angle_alpha   90.00
_cell.angle_beta   90.00
_cell.angle_gamma   90.00
#
_symmetry.space_group_name_H-M   'P 1'
#
loop_
_entity.id
_entity.type
_entity.pdbx_description
1 polymer ?
#
loop_
_entity_poly.entity_id
_entity_poly.type
_entity_poly.pdbx_seq_one_letter_code
_entity_poly.pdbx_strand_id
1 'polypeptide(L)'
;MTQMPEKIGQLYAHWLSLAVAEIPDRSAFDPEAVRDLLPYLMIVELEDDPFRVLFRLSGSKVDEVTGMSITGRYLDELAVDQGAEQFEQLHALYAECQRQARQYIGAIDWPNQQGGMTRVSLGIFPLKVDGTVRQLLVIEDYAEIGENNVPLQWYTPDII
;
A
#
# COMPACT_ATOMS: atom_id res chain seq x y z
N MET A 1 -3.86 -22.08 5.92
CA MET A 1 -2.84 -21.26 5.27
C MET A 1 -3.52 -20.21 4.41
N THR A 2 -3.35 -18.95 4.74
CA THR A 2 -3.98 -17.87 3.97
C THR A 2 -3.22 -17.68 2.68
N GLN A 3 -3.89 -17.84 1.55
CA GLN A 3 -3.27 -17.63 0.26
C GLN A 3 -3.15 -16.15 -0.01
N MET A 4 -1.99 -15.73 -0.52
CA MET A 4 -1.77 -14.35 -0.92
C MET A 4 -2.72 -13.96 -2.04
N PRO A 5 -3.44 -12.82 -1.93
CA PRO A 5 -4.30 -12.37 -3.02
C PRO A 5 -3.52 -12.19 -4.32
N GLU A 6 -4.18 -12.50 -5.42
CA GLU A 6 -3.54 -12.61 -6.73
C GLU A 6 -2.81 -11.33 -7.16
N LYS A 7 -3.48 -10.17 -7.05
CA LYS A 7 -2.88 -8.91 -7.49
C LYS A 7 -1.69 -8.53 -6.64
N ILE A 8 -1.76 -8.79 -5.33
CA ILE A 8 -0.65 -8.54 -4.42
C ILE A 8 0.52 -9.44 -4.78
N GLY A 9 0.26 -10.72 -5.04
CA GLY A 9 1.30 -11.66 -5.45
C GLY A 9 1.97 -11.27 -6.75
N GLN A 10 1.21 -10.75 -7.71
CA GLN A 10 1.76 -10.28 -8.98
C GLN A 10 2.69 -9.09 -8.80
N LEU A 11 2.27 -8.10 -8.01
CA LEU A 11 3.14 -6.95 -7.74
C LEU A 11 4.37 -7.36 -6.93
N TYR A 12 4.20 -8.21 -5.95
CA TYR A 12 5.31 -8.70 -5.14
C TYR A 12 6.36 -9.40 -6.00
N ALA A 13 5.93 -10.30 -6.90
CA ALA A 13 6.83 -10.99 -7.81
C ALA A 13 7.60 -10.00 -8.70
N HIS A 14 6.91 -8.98 -9.22
CA HIS A 14 7.55 -7.94 -10.01
C HIS A 14 8.58 -7.15 -9.19
N TRP A 15 8.17 -6.70 -7.99
CA TRP A 15 9.06 -5.96 -7.10
C TRP A 15 10.30 -6.77 -6.73
N LEU A 16 10.14 -8.06 -6.43
CA LEU A 16 11.27 -8.94 -6.14
C LEU A 16 12.22 -9.07 -7.32
N SER A 17 11.69 -9.04 -8.54
CA SER A 17 12.53 -9.09 -9.75
C SER A 17 13.42 -7.86 -9.88
N LEU A 18 13.02 -6.74 -9.30
CA LEU A 18 13.78 -5.49 -9.30
C LEU A 18 14.72 -5.42 -8.08
N ALA A 19 14.40 -6.13 -7.01
CA ALA A 19 15.09 -6.07 -5.73
C ALA A 19 16.30 -7.01 -5.70
N VAL A 20 17.22 -6.82 -6.62
CA VAL A 20 18.43 -7.67 -6.72
C VAL A 20 19.39 -7.27 -5.62
N ALA A 21 19.40 -8.00 -4.52
CA ALA A 21 20.25 -7.81 -3.33
C ALA A 21 19.91 -6.61 -2.45
N GLU A 22 19.01 -5.72 -2.86
CA GLU A 22 18.61 -4.56 -2.05
C GLU A 22 17.24 -4.04 -2.48
N ILE A 23 16.67 -3.13 -1.67
CA ILE A 23 15.45 -2.43 -2.02
C ILE A 23 15.65 -1.72 -3.37
N PRO A 24 14.75 -1.91 -4.34
CA PRO A 24 14.91 -1.29 -5.65
C PRO A 24 14.77 0.22 -5.61
N ASP A 25 15.49 0.88 -6.51
CA ASP A 25 15.34 2.32 -6.74
C ASP A 25 14.04 2.60 -7.50
N ARG A 26 13.44 3.76 -7.23
CA ARG A 26 12.22 4.18 -7.93
C ARG A 26 12.39 4.16 -9.46
N SER A 27 13.58 4.49 -9.95
CA SER A 27 13.88 4.52 -11.38
C SER A 27 13.82 3.13 -12.03
N ALA A 28 13.96 2.07 -11.26
CA ALA A 28 13.87 0.70 -11.78
C ALA A 28 12.42 0.25 -12.00
N PHE A 29 11.45 0.92 -11.38
CA PHE A 29 10.04 0.58 -11.50
C PHE A 29 9.45 1.18 -12.76
N ASP A 30 8.92 0.34 -13.65
CA ASP A 30 8.22 0.74 -14.86
C ASP A 30 6.73 0.40 -14.72
N PRO A 31 5.85 1.40 -14.65
CA PRO A 31 4.42 1.14 -14.54
C PRO A 31 3.85 0.30 -15.68
N GLU A 32 4.42 0.40 -16.88
CA GLU A 32 3.95 -0.40 -18.02
C GLU A 32 4.10 -1.91 -17.79
N ALA A 33 5.10 -2.31 -17.01
CA ALA A 33 5.33 -3.72 -16.70
C ALA A 33 4.21 -4.31 -15.83
N VAL A 34 3.42 -3.48 -15.16
CA VAL A 34 2.32 -3.89 -14.29
C VAL A 34 1.02 -3.19 -14.67
N ARG A 35 0.82 -2.94 -15.96
CA ARG A 35 -0.31 -2.18 -16.50
C ARG A 35 -1.66 -2.65 -15.94
N ASP A 36 -1.88 -3.96 -15.87
CA ASP A 36 -3.14 -4.52 -15.41
C ASP A 36 -3.41 -4.28 -13.93
N LEU A 37 -2.37 -3.93 -13.17
CA LEU A 37 -2.49 -3.64 -11.74
C LEU A 37 -2.70 -2.16 -11.45
N LEU A 38 -2.47 -1.28 -12.41
CA LEU A 38 -2.50 0.17 -12.18
C LEU A 38 -3.81 0.69 -11.55
N PRO A 39 -5.00 0.17 -11.90
CA PRO A 39 -6.22 0.63 -11.25
C PRO A 39 -6.26 0.40 -9.73
N TYR A 40 -5.48 -0.55 -9.25
CA TYR A 40 -5.42 -0.98 -7.84
C TYR A 40 -4.20 -0.45 -7.11
N LEU A 41 -3.35 0.31 -7.79
CA LEU A 41 -2.03 0.72 -7.30
C LEU A 41 -2.07 2.15 -6.78
N MET A 42 -1.32 2.39 -5.71
CA MET A 42 -1.01 3.73 -5.23
C MET A 42 0.51 3.90 -5.20
N ILE A 43 0.96 5.11 -5.49
CA ILE A 43 2.34 5.50 -5.22
C ILE A 43 2.30 6.51 -4.09
N VAL A 44 2.93 6.16 -2.98
CA VAL A 44 2.95 6.95 -1.76
C VAL A 44 4.33 7.57 -1.63
N GLU A 45 4.39 8.85 -1.35
CA GLU A 45 5.62 9.57 -1.08
C GLU A 45 5.71 9.91 0.41
N LEU A 46 6.86 9.64 1.00
CA LEU A 46 7.11 9.83 2.42
C LEU A 46 7.95 11.06 2.63
N GLU A 47 7.45 11.98 3.46
CA GLU A 47 8.15 13.19 3.85
C GLU A 47 8.63 13.06 5.29
N ASP A 48 9.75 13.69 5.60
CA ASP A 48 10.33 13.70 6.94
C ASP A 48 10.22 15.09 7.56
N ASP A 49 10.30 15.16 8.90
CA ASP A 49 10.39 16.38 9.71
C ASP A 49 9.28 17.41 9.48
N PRO A 50 8.01 17.10 9.72
CA PRO A 50 7.45 15.88 10.29
C PRO A 50 7.21 14.79 9.25
N PHE A 51 7.07 13.55 9.71
CA PHE A 51 6.70 12.46 8.84
C PHE A 51 5.28 12.68 8.33
N ARG A 52 5.13 12.72 7.00
CA ARG A 52 3.83 12.84 6.34
C ARG A 52 3.77 11.89 5.15
N VAL A 53 2.58 11.46 4.83
CA VAL A 53 2.30 10.52 3.76
C VAL A 53 1.50 11.23 2.68
N LEU A 54 2.10 11.37 1.50
CA LEU A 54 1.45 11.99 0.34
C LEU A 54 1.04 10.90 -0.66
N PHE A 55 -0.22 10.86 -1.02
CA PHE A 55 -0.68 10.00 -2.12
C PHE A 55 -0.34 10.68 -3.45
N ARG A 56 0.81 10.33 -3.99
CA ARG A 56 1.29 10.94 -5.22
C ARG A 56 0.47 10.51 -6.42
N LEU A 57 0.03 9.25 -6.43
CA LEU A 57 -0.81 8.67 -7.47
C LEU A 57 -1.73 7.63 -6.84
N SER A 58 -2.98 7.61 -7.29
CA SER A 58 -3.96 6.62 -6.87
C SER A 58 -4.67 6.07 -8.10
N GLY A 59 -4.80 4.75 -8.15
CA GLY A 59 -5.49 4.07 -9.24
C GLY A 59 -7.00 4.31 -9.22
N SER A 60 -7.63 4.14 -10.38
CA SER A 60 -9.06 4.41 -10.55
C SER A 60 -9.94 3.53 -9.67
N LYS A 61 -9.56 2.28 -9.45
CA LYS A 61 -10.34 1.37 -8.61
C LYS A 61 -10.25 1.74 -7.14
N VAL A 62 -9.08 2.20 -6.70
CA VAL A 62 -8.90 2.72 -5.34
C VAL A 62 -9.81 3.92 -5.10
N ASP A 63 -9.81 4.87 -6.02
CA ASP A 63 -10.68 6.05 -5.92
C ASP A 63 -12.16 5.68 -5.92
N GLU A 64 -12.55 4.70 -6.74
CA GLU A 64 -13.93 4.21 -6.77
C GLU A 64 -14.37 3.60 -5.44
N VAL A 65 -13.52 2.76 -4.83
CA VAL A 65 -13.82 2.09 -3.56
C VAL A 65 -13.84 3.07 -2.40
N THR A 66 -12.87 4.00 -2.36
CA THR A 66 -12.84 5.03 -1.31
C THR A 66 -13.91 6.09 -1.48
N GLY A 67 -14.45 6.26 -2.69
CA GLY A 67 -15.45 7.26 -2.97
C GLY A 67 -14.89 8.67 -3.15
N MET A 68 -13.58 8.80 -3.28
CA MET A 68 -12.93 10.10 -3.45
C MET A 68 -11.62 9.95 -4.23
N SER A 69 -11.18 11.04 -4.87
CA SER A 69 -9.85 11.09 -5.47
C SER A 69 -8.84 11.51 -4.41
N ILE A 70 -7.88 10.64 -4.14
CA ILE A 70 -6.87 10.89 -3.11
C ILE A 70 -5.53 11.35 -3.68
N THR A 71 -5.36 11.32 -5.00
CA THR A 71 -4.14 11.81 -5.65
C THR A 71 -3.86 13.26 -5.26
N GLY A 72 -2.65 13.52 -4.80
CA GLY A 72 -2.23 14.86 -4.38
C GLY A 72 -2.62 15.23 -2.96
N ARG A 73 -3.24 14.30 -2.20
CA ARG A 73 -3.68 14.57 -0.84
C ARG A 73 -2.79 13.85 0.16
N TYR A 74 -2.66 14.45 1.33
CA TYR A 74 -1.95 13.83 2.44
C TYR A 74 -2.89 12.95 3.26
N LEU A 75 -2.33 11.88 3.83
CA LEU A 75 -3.08 10.96 4.67
C LEU A 75 -3.72 11.66 5.88
N ASP A 76 -3.00 12.61 6.49
CA ASP A 76 -3.52 13.36 7.64
C ASP A 76 -4.71 14.25 7.27
N GLU A 77 -4.78 14.75 6.04
CA GLU A 77 -5.94 15.50 5.57
C GLU A 77 -7.17 14.61 5.43
N LEU A 78 -6.98 13.38 4.93
CA LEU A 78 -8.07 12.42 4.80
C LEU A 78 -8.60 11.97 6.16
N ALA A 79 -7.74 11.90 7.17
CA ALA A 79 -8.12 11.54 8.53
C ALA A 79 -9.15 12.51 9.12
N VAL A 80 -9.05 13.80 8.79
CA VAL A 80 -10.01 14.81 9.24
C VAL A 80 -11.40 14.54 8.65
N ASP A 81 -11.46 14.09 7.40
CA ASP A 81 -12.72 13.92 6.67
C ASP A 81 -13.41 12.59 6.98
N GLN A 82 -12.66 11.53 7.30
CA GLN A 82 -13.18 10.16 7.30
C GLN A 82 -13.10 9.45 8.67
N GLY A 83 -12.46 10.07 9.66
CA GLY A 83 -12.26 9.47 10.97
C GLY A 83 -10.82 9.03 11.18
N ALA A 84 -10.32 9.22 12.39
CA ALA A 84 -8.90 9.22 12.66
C ALA A 84 -8.26 7.84 12.85
N GLU A 85 -8.99 6.87 13.42
CA GLU A 85 -8.38 5.62 13.90
C GLU A 85 -7.74 4.79 12.79
N GLN A 86 -8.44 4.58 11.68
CA GLN A 86 -7.93 3.78 10.57
C GLN A 86 -6.74 4.46 9.90
N PHE A 87 -6.79 5.79 9.81
CA PHE A 87 -5.70 6.55 9.22
C PHE A 87 -4.47 6.58 10.10
N GLU A 88 -4.64 6.59 11.42
CA GLU A 88 -3.52 6.47 12.37
C GLU A 88 -2.82 5.13 12.23
N GLN A 89 -3.57 4.04 12.09
CA GLN A 89 -2.99 2.72 11.86
C GLN A 89 -2.20 2.67 10.56
N LEU A 90 -2.77 3.22 9.49
CA LEU A 90 -2.11 3.24 8.19
C LEU A 90 -0.87 4.13 8.21
N HIS A 91 -0.94 5.28 8.87
CA HIS A 91 0.19 6.18 9.07
C HIS A 91 1.36 5.47 9.76
N ALA A 92 1.05 4.78 10.87
CA ALA A 92 2.05 4.03 11.63
C ALA A 92 2.67 2.91 10.80
N LEU A 93 1.86 2.25 9.99
CA LEU A 93 2.31 1.16 9.13
C LEU A 93 3.27 1.67 8.05
N TYR A 94 2.94 2.78 7.40
CA TYR A 94 3.83 3.36 6.39
C TYR A 94 5.15 3.83 7.02
N ALA A 95 5.10 4.42 8.21
CA ALA A 95 6.30 4.80 8.94
C ALA A 95 7.18 3.59 9.25
N GLU A 96 6.58 2.49 9.64
CA GLU A 96 7.30 1.25 9.94
C GLU A 96 7.94 0.64 8.69
N CYS A 97 7.25 0.67 7.55
CA CYS A 97 7.81 0.21 6.28
C CYS A 97 9.05 1.01 5.89
N GLN A 98 9.02 2.32 6.10
CA GLN A 98 10.18 3.18 5.85
C GLN A 98 11.33 2.83 6.80
N ARG A 99 11.03 2.76 8.09
CA ARG A 99 12.03 2.54 9.13
C ARG A 99 12.75 1.20 8.98
N GLN A 100 12.00 0.14 8.69
CA GLN A 100 12.54 -1.20 8.55
C GLN A 100 13.02 -1.51 7.13
N ALA A 101 12.67 -0.68 6.15
CA ALA A 101 12.97 -0.92 4.74
C ALA A 101 12.51 -2.34 4.32
N ARG A 102 11.25 -2.68 4.64
CA ARG A 102 10.68 -4.00 4.37
C ARG A 102 9.31 -3.88 3.74
N GLN A 103 8.94 -4.90 2.98
CA GLN A 103 7.60 -5.05 2.45
C GLN A 103 6.64 -5.54 3.54
N TYR A 104 5.36 -5.21 3.38
CA TYR A 104 4.28 -5.72 4.20
C TYR A 104 3.17 -6.26 3.32
N ILE A 105 2.59 -7.36 3.73
CA ILE A 105 1.41 -7.93 3.10
C ILE A 105 0.42 -8.28 4.20
N GLY A 106 -0.76 -7.69 4.14
CA GLY A 106 -1.77 -7.90 5.16
C GLY A 106 -3.11 -7.36 4.70
N ALA A 107 -3.91 -6.87 5.62
CA ALA A 107 -5.15 -6.22 5.27
C ALA A 107 -5.51 -5.14 6.28
N ILE A 108 -6.37 -4.21 5.86
CA ILE A 108 -6.88 -3.12 6.69
C ILE A 108 -8.40 -3.06 6.55
N ASP A 109 -9.05 -2.49 7.55
CA ASP A 109 -10.45 -2.12 7.45
C ASP A 109 -10.53 -0.66 7.02
N TRP A 110 -11.31 -0.43 5.96
CA TRP A 110 -11.45 0.88 5.35
C TRP A 110 -12.92 1.32 5.38
N PRO A 111 -13.21 2.59 5.70
CA PRO A 111 -14.58 3.08 5.66
C PRO A 111 -15.16 2.98 4.25
N ASN A 112 -16.38 2.45 4.13
CA ASN A 112 -17.07 2.37 2.84
C ASN A 112 -18.17 3.43 2.74
N GLN A 113 -18.77 3.54 1.54
CA GLN A 113 -19.77 4.56 1.26
C GLN A 113 -21.11 4.29 1.96
N GLN A 114 -21.33 3.08 2.46
CA GLN A 114 -22.58 2.70 3.14
C GLN A 114 -22.52 2.93 4.65
N GLY A 115 -21.46 3.55 5.15
CA GLY A 115 -21.30 3.82 6.58
C GLY A 115 -20.73 2.67 7.39
N GLY A 116 -20.35 1.58 6.75
CA GLY A 116 -19.67 0.45 7.38
C GLY A 116 -18.18 0.41 7.04
N MET A 117 -17.59 -0.77 7.25
CA MET A 117 -16.17 -1.01 6.97
C MET A 117 -16.02 -2.10 5.92
N THR A 118 -15.09 -1.90 5.01
CA THR A 118 -14.68 -2.91 4.04
C THR A 118 -13.27 -3.36 4.38
N ARG A 119 -13.07 -4.67 4.45
CA ARG A 119 -11.75 -5.23 4.64
C ARG A 119 -11.04 -5.36 3.31
N VAL A 120 -9.85 -4.77 3.23
CA VAL A 120 -9.08 -4.67 2.00
C VAL A 120 -7.73 -5.33 2.24
N SER A 121 -7.37 -6.26 1.36
CA SER A 121 -6.02 -6.83 1.36
C SER A 121 -5.05 -5.80 0.79
N LEU A 122 -3.86 -5.72 1.40
CA LEU A 122 -2.92 -4.64 1.15
C LEU A 122 -1.50 -5.19 1.01
N GLY A 123 -0.80 -4.75 -0.01
CA GLY A 123 0.63 -4.98 -0.17
C GLY A 123 1.36 -3.65 -0.22
N ILE A 124 2.48 -3.55 0.48
CA ILE A 124 3.31 -2.34 0.56
C ILE A 124 4.74 -2.72 0.22
N PHE A 125 5.32 -2.09 -0.79
CA PHE A 125 6.64 -2.44 -1.30
C PHE A 125 7.49 -1.18 -1.40
N PRO A 126 8.57 -1.08 -0.58
CA PRO A 126 9.37 0.15 -0.54
C PRO A 126 10.23 0.35 -1.78
N LEU A 127 10.44 1.60 -2.12
CA LEU A 127 11.35 2.04 -3.17
C LEU A 127 12.28 3.10 -2.62
N LYS A 128 13.52 3.09 -3.08
CA LYS A 128 14.50 4.11 -2.75
C LYS A 128 14.45 5.27 -3.73
N VAL A 129 14.67 6.46 -3.21
CA VAL A 129 14.95 7.66 -3.99
C VAL A 129 16.18 8.30 -3.35
N ASP A 130 17.22 8.52 -4.13
CA ASP A 130 18.50 9.04 -3.64
C ASP A 130 19.07 8.22 -2.48
N GLY A 131 18.95 6.89 -2.56
CA GLY A 131 19.58 5.96 -1.62
C GLY A 131 18.80 5.70 -0.33
N THR A 132 17.63 6.34 -0.13
CA THR A 132 16.80 6.12 1.06
C THR A 132 15.36 5.75 0.66
N VAL A 133 14.68 5.01 1.52
CA VAL A 133 13.27 4.66 1.27
C VAL A 133 12.42 5.91 1.40
N ARG A 134 11.91 6.39 0.29
CA ARG A 134 11.08 7.60 0.22
C ARG A 134 9.77 7.41 -0.51
N GLN A 135 9.59 6.29 -1.17
CA GLN A 135 8.33 5.96 -1.82
C GLN A 135 7.92 4.54 -1.49
N LEU A 136 6.63 4.30 -1.54
CA LEU A 136 6.06 2.98 -1.37
C LEU A 136 5.12 2.70 -2.54
N LEU A 137 5.26 1.53 -3.14
CA LEU A 137 4.23 0.99 -4.02
C LEU A 137 3.21 0.30 -3.13
N VAL A 138 1.96 0.72 -3.20
CA VAL A 138 0.88 0.14 -2.41
C VAL A 138 -0.17 -0.41 -3.36
N ILE A 139 -0.58 -1.65 -3.14
CA ILE A 139 -1.62 -2.28 -3.94
C ILE A 139 -2.72 -2.78 -3.04
N GLU A 140 -3.96 -2.59 -3.46
CA GLU A 140 -5.13 -3.10 -2.76
C GLU A 140 -5.78 -4.19 -3.62
N ASP A 141 -6.23 -5.25 -2.97
CA ASP A 141 -7.00 -6.31 -3.61
C ASP A 141 -8.33 -6.45 -2.88
N TYR A 142 -9.41 -6.27 -3.62
CA TYR A 142 -10.77 -6.25 -3.08
C TYR A 142 -11.49 -7.58 -3.24
N ALA A 143 -10.78 -8.63 -3.66
CA ALA A 143 -11.34 -9.96 -3.72
C ALA A 143 -11.82 -10.38 -2.32
N GLU A 144 -12.99 -11.02 -2.25
CA GLU A 144 -13.58 -11.41 -0.98
C GLU A 144 -12.61 -12.27 -0.17
N ILE A 145 -12.32 -11.78 1.02
CA ILE A 145 -11.61 -12.55 2.02
C ILE A 145 -12.69 -13.45 2.62
N GLY A 146 -12.56 -14.77 2.45
CA GLY A 146 -13.59 -15.73 2.86
C GLY A 146 -14.02 -15.62 4.32
N GLU A 147 -15.19 -16.18 4.63
CA GLU A 147 -15.86 -16.05 5.94
C GLU A 147 -15.04 -16.50 7.14
N ASN A 148 -14.04 -17.33 6.92
CA ASN A 148 -13.12 -17.78 7.96
C ASN A 148 -11.91 -16.85 8.06
N ASN A 149 -12.15 -15.57 8.04
CA ASN A 149 -11.11 -14.59 8.13
C ASN A 149 -10.27 -14.77 9.37
N VAL A 150 -9.18 -15.44 9.14
CA VAL A 150 -8.07 -15.42 10.06
C VAL A 150 -7.74 -13.96 10.35
N PRO A 151 -7.55 -13.62 11.61
CA PRO A 151 -7.08 -12.29 11.97
C PRO A 151 -5.89 -11.94 11.11
N LEU A 152 -5.89 -10.75 10.61
CA LEU A 152 -4.87 -10.23 9.75
C LEU A 152 -3.51 -10.45 10.36
N GLN A 153 -2.83 -11.44 9.86
CA GLN A 153 -1.43 -11.60 10.17
C GLN A 153 -0.65 -10.90 9.07
N TRP A 154 0.14 -9.95 9.50
CA TRP A 154 1.08 -9.32 8.60
C TRP A 154 2.07 -10.35 8.14
N TYR A 155 2.05 -10.61 6.86
CA TYR A 155 3.01 -11.49 6.25
C TYR A 155 4.19 -10.64 5.79
N THR A 156 5.32 -10.82 6.44
CA THR A 156 6.55 -10.10 6.09
C THR A 156 7.61 -11.13 5.76
N PRO A 157 7.59 -11.70 4.56
CA PRO A 157 8.65 -12.64 4.19
C PRO A 157 9.98 -11.89 4.16
N ASP A 158 11.03 -12.58 4.50
CA ASP A 158 12.37 -11.98 4.45
C ASP A 158 12.70 -11.60 3.01
N ILE A 159 13.18 -10.40 2.84
CA ILE A 159 13.69 -9.96 1.57
C ILE A 159 15.13 -10.43 1.45
N ILE A 160 15.40 -11.29 0.52
CA ILE A 160 16.78 -11.55 0.09
C ILE A 160 17.72 -11.77 1.25
#